data_b23ea15131b9722258fda412967d2744
#
_entry.id   b23ea15131b9722258fda412967d2744
#
_cell.length_a   1.000
_cell.length_b   1.000
_cell.length_c   1.000
_cell.angle_alpha   90.00
_cell.angle_beta   90.00
_cell.angle_gamma   90.00
#
_symmetry.space_group_name_H-M   'P 1'
#
loop_
_entity.id
_entity.type
_entity.pdbx_description
1 polymer ?
#
loop_
_entity_poly.entity_id
_entity_poly.type
_entity_poly.pdbx_seq_one_letter_code
_entity_poly.pdbx_strand_id
1 'polypeptide(L)'
;MSAQDHKRVFDGDEGPNTGGMGAFTPSPLVDDAMQTRVMREIVDPVVAGLGREGHHYRGFLYAGLMLTCDGPKVIEFNVRFGDPEAQVVIPMIADDLAPRLAAAAAGRLDGAPLTFSPQRHVGVVLASVGYPAPGPMGLPIAGLDSAGRLDDVLVFHAGTARRGTEVVTAAGRVLTVVGRGATYEDAIRRAYAGVAKISFDGMHYRNDIGQKALESDKEKGKREKATGTISPKTT
;
A
#
# COMPACT_ATOMS: atom_id res chain seq x y z
N MET A 1 -1.91 5.57 9.13
CA MET A 1 -2.68 4.90 8.04
C MET A 1 -2.10 3.52 7.84
N SER A 2 -2.96 2.51 7.70
CA SER A 2 -2.56 1.12 7.46
C SER A 2 -2.61 0.78 5.96
N ALA A 3 -1.73 -0.12 5.52
CA ALA A 3 -1.78 -0.72 4.20
C ALA A 3 -1.55 -2.23 4.33
N GLN A 4 -2.01 -3.01 3.36
CA GLN A 4 -1.75 -4.44 3.30
C GLN A 4 -1.05 -4.78 2.00
N ASP A 5 0.10 -5.45 2.12
CA ASP A 5 0.96 -5.86 1.00
C ASP A 5 0.70 -7.33 0.61
N HIS A 6 1.07 -7.67 -0.62
CA HIS A 6 1.03 -9.02 -1.19
C HIS A 6 2.46 -9.47 -1.51
N LYS A 7 3.07 -10.22 -0.59
CA LYS A 7 4.49 -10.60 -0.66
C LYS A 7 4.81 -11.69 -1.67
N ARG A 8 3.88 -12.59 -1.94
CA ARG A 8 4.12 -13.72 -2.85
C ARG A 8 3.98 -13.28 -4.30
N VAL A 9 4.80 -13.90 -5.17
CA VAL A 9 4.92 -13.50 -6.58
C VAL A 9 3.69 -13.86 -7.42
N PHE A 10 2.98 -14.96 -7.10
CA PHE A 10 1.83 -15.43 -7.87
C PHE A 10 0.51 -15.21 -7.14
N ASP A 11 -0.59 -15.28 -7.90
CA ASP A 11 -1.95 -15.26 -7.39
C ASP A 11 -2.14 -16.34 -6.30
N GLY A 12 -3.08 -16.12 -5.38
CA GLY A 12 -3.35 -17.05 -4.29
C GLY A 12 -2.25 -17.12 -3.22
N ASP A 13 -1.34 -16.15 -3.18
CA ASP A 13 -0.16 -16.13 -2.30
C ASP A 13 0.77 -17.34 -2.51
N GLU A 14 1.00 -17.70 -3.76
CA GLU A 14 1.90 -18.79 -4.13
C GLU A 14 3.28 -18.27 -4.60
N GLY A 15 4.24 -19.20 -4.67
CA GLY A 15 5.60 -18.92 -5.13
C GLY A 15 6.48 -18.24 -4.07
N PRO A 16 7.67 -17.75 -4.46
CA PRO A 16 8.60 -17.10 -3.56
C PRO A 16 8.12 -15.74 -3.04
N ASN A 17 8.69 -15.30 -1.91
CA ASN A 17 8.53 -13.95 -1.41
C ASN A 17 9.23 -12.94 -2.32
N THR A 18 8.66 -11.76 -2.42
CA THR A 18 9.15 -10.63 -3.21
C THR A 18 9.29 -9.37 -2.34
N GLY A 19 9.65 -8.26 -2.94
CA GLY A 19 9.56 -6.93 -2.31
C GLY A 19 8.12 -6.42 -2.16
N GLY A 20 7.13 -7.12 -2.75
CA GLY A 20 5.71 -6.76 -2.81
C GLY A 20 5.22 -6.70 -4.24
N MET A 21 4.12 -7.39 -4.52
CA MET A 21 3.45 -7.46 -5.84
C MET A 21 2.25 -6.52 -5.94
N GLY A 22 1.94 -5.81 -4.87
CA GLY A 22 0.87 -4.84 -4.80
C GLY A 22 0.43 -4.61 -3.37
N ALA A 23 -0.28 -3.52 -3.15
CA ALA A 23 -0.82 -3.17 -1.84
C ALA A 23 -2.18 -2.49 -1.97
N PHE A 24 -2.91 -2.46 -0.86
CA PHE A 24 -4.12 -1.66 -0.76
C PHE A 24 -4.22 -0.94 0.59
N THR A 25 -4.97 0.13 0.63
CA THR A 25 -5.13 0.97 1.82
C THR A 25 -6.54 1.61 1.84
N PRO A 26 -7.11 1.81 3.06
CA PRO A 26 -6.68 1.31 4.35
C PRO A 26 -6.82 -0.21 4.45
N SER A 27 -6.10 -0.88 5.35
CA SER A 27 -6.36 -2.31 5.60
C SER A 27 -7.65 -2.48 6.42
N PRO A 28 -8.64 -3.27 5.97
CA PRO A 28 -9.85 -3.53 6.73
C PRO A 28 -9.60 -4.32 8.02
N LEU A 29 -8.41 -4.93 8.17
CA LEU A 29 -8.00 -5.64 9.37
C LEU A 29 -7.54 -4.72 10.50
N VAL A 30 -7.31 -3.42 10.21
CA VAL A 30 -6.82 -2.43 11.17
C VAL A 30 -7.90 -1.38 11.38
N ASP A 31 -8.79 -1.63 12.32
CA ASP A 31 -9.75 -0.65 12.84
C ASP A 31 -9.09 0.31 13.85
N ASP A 32 -9.83 1.28 14.36
CA ASP A 32 -9.31 2.27 15.30
C ASP A 32 -8.78 1.64 16.59
N ALA A 33 -9.41 0.56 17.08
CA ALA A 33 -8.97 -0.17 18.26
C ALA A 33 -7.61 -0.86 18.02
N MET A 34 -7.46 -1.52 16.87
CA MET A 34 -6.21 -2.15 16.46
C MET A 34 -5.13 -1.11 16.21
N GLN A 35 -5.46 0.00 15.55
CA GLN A 35 -4.52 1.11 15.36
C GLN A 35 -4.00 1.67 16.69
N THR A 36 -4.90 1.92 17.64
CA THR A 36 -4.54 2.38 18.98
C THR A 36 -3.65 1.37 19.70
N ARG A 37 -3.98 0.08 19.59
CA ARG A 37 -3.18 -1.00 20.16
C ARG A 37 -1.77 -1.05 19.59
N VAL A 38 -1.63 -0.97 18.26
CA VAL A 38 -0.33 -0.95 17.58
C VAL A 38 0.51 0.25 18.01
N MET A 39 -0.09 1.44 18.10
CA MET A 39 0.63 2.63 18.58
C MET A 39 1.15 2.41 20.00
N ARG A 40 0.27 2.04 20.92
CA ARG A 40 0.61 1.87 22.34
C ARG A 40 1.60 0.73 22.60
N GLU A 41 1.43 -0.42 21.95
CA GLU A 41 2.19 -1.64 22.26
C GLU A 41 3.47 -1.80 21.42
N ILE A 42 3.57 -1.12 20.26
CA ILE A 42 4.66 -1.31 19.32
C ILE A 42 5.39 0.01 19.02
N VAL A 43 4.67 1.00 18.45
CA VAL A 43 5.32 2.21 17.91
C VAL A 43 5.88 3.09 19.01
N ASP A 44 5.04 3.46 19.98
CA ASP A 44 5.44 4.36 21.08
C ASP A 44 6.60 3.78 21.92
N PRO A 45 6.59 2.48 22.29
CA PRO A 45 7.71 1.87 23.01
C PRO A 45 9.03 1.89 22.24
N VAL A 46 8.99 1.68 20.91
CA VAL A 46 10.18 1.71 20.05
C VAL A 46 10.77 3.12 19.99
N VAL A 47 9.94 4.13 19.71
CA VAL A 47 10.39 5.53 19.62
C VAL A 47 10.92 6.01 20.99
N ALA A 48 10.21 5.69 22.07
CA ALA A 48 10.65 6.02 23.43
C ALA A 48 11.94 5.29 23.81
N GLY A 49 12.09 4.02 23.39
CA GLY A 49 13.31 3.22 23.60
C GLY A 49 14.53 3.86 22.95
N LEU A 50 14.41 4.20 21.67
CA LEU A 50 15.47 4.90 20.93
C LEU A 50 15.85 6.23 21.61
N GLY A 51 14.87 6.99 22.09
CA GLY A 51 15.11 8.24 22.82
C GLY A 51 15.90 8.02 24.13
N ARG A 52 15.59 6.95 24.90
CA ARG A 52 16.34 6.60 26.12
C ARG A 52 17.79 6.18 25.84
N GLU A 53 18.04 5.62 24.67
CA GLU A 53 19.38 5.26 24.20
C GLU A 53 20.15 6.43 23.56
N GLY A 54 19.58 7.66 23.58
CA GLY A 54 20.18 8.85 23.02
C GLY A 54 19.95 9.05 21.51
N HIS A 55 19.15 8.20 20.91
CA HIS A 55 18.81 8.27 19.47
C HIS A 55 17.45 8.96 19.27
N HIS A 56 17.46 10.28 19.07
CA HIS A 56 16.25 11.04 18.75
C HIS A 56 15.79 10.71 17.33
N TYR A 57 14.80 9.83 17.22
CA TYR A 57 14.29 9.39 15.93
C TYR A 57 13.58 10.52 15.16
N ARG A 58 13.95 10.74 13.90
CA ARG A 58 13.33 11.72 13.00
C ARG A 58 13.18 11.08 11.62
N GLY A 59 11.97 11.05 11.08
CA GLY A 59 11.68 10.44 9.79
C GLY A 59 10.48 9.52 9.82
N PHE A 60 10.50 8.53 8.95
CA PHE A 60 9.43 7.55 8.82
C PHE A 60 9.78 6.27 9.58
N LEU A 61 8.87 5.81 10.41
CA LEU A 61 8.92 4.48 11.00
C LEU A 61 7.83 3.61 10.34
N TYR A 62 8.25 2.68 9.50
CA TYR A 62 7.39 1.63 8.97
C TYR A 62 7.46 0.43 9.91
N ALA A 63 6.29 -0.04 10.35
CA ALA A 63 6.16 -1.27 11.14
C ALA A 63 5.48 -2.35 10.30
N GLY A 64 6.23 -3.35 9.87
CA GLY A 64 5.71 -4.56 9.24
C GLY A 64 5.14 -5.49 10.31
N LEU A 65 3.83 -5.75 10.22
CA LEU A 65 3.10 -6.48 11.25
C LEU A 65 2.41 -7.71 10.68
N MET A 66 2.36 -8.78 11.49
CA MET A 66 1.47 -9.92 11.31
C MET A 66 0.37 -9.85 12.36
N LEU A 67 -0.88 -9.82 11.93
CA LEU A 67 -2.02 -9.94 12.83
C LEU A 67 -2.31 -11.41 13.10
N THR A 68 -2.18 -11.82 14.36
CA THR A 68 -2.39 -13.19 14.83
C THR A 68 -3.57 -13.25 15.82
N CYS A 69 -3.98 -14.46 16.23
CA CYS A 69 -4.98 -14.63 17.29
C CYS A 69 -4.56 -13.98 18.62
N ASP A 70 -3.25 -13.90 18.90
CA ASP A 70 -2.68 -13.26 20.10
C ASP A 70 -2.50 -11.73 19.93
N GLY A 71 -2.81 -11.18 18.77
CA GLY A 71 -2.68 -9.76 18.45
C GLY A 71 -1.58 -9.46 17.44
N PRO A 72 -1.20 -8.18 17.27
CA PRO A 72 -0.19 -7.77 16.32
C PRO A 72 1.21 -8.22 16.75
N LYS A 73 1.95 -8.86 15.83
CA LYS A 73 3.34 -9.27 16.00
C LYS A 73 4.21 -8.52 15.00
N VAL A 74 5.34 -8.00 15.47
CA VAL A 74 6.31 -7.29 14.62
C VAL A 74 7.08 -8.30 13.79
N ILE A 75 7.16 -8.07 12.48
CA ILE A 75 8.00 -8.80 11.54
C ILE A 75 9.30 -8.02 11.36
N GLU A 76 9.20 -6.73 11.04
CA GLU A 76 10.33 -5.85 10.78
C GLU A 76 9.98 -4.38 11.04
N PHE A 77 10.99 -3.55 11.20
CA PHE A 77 10.91 -2.11 11.09
C PHE A 77 11.73 -1.62 9.91
N ASN A 78 11.23 -0.58 9.23
CA ASN A 78 11.98 0.12 8.20
C ASN A 78 11.98 1.62 8.51
N VAL A 79 13.09 2.29 8.15
CA VAL A 79 13.30 3.75 8.39
C VAL A 79 12.94 4.59 7.15
N ARG A 80 12.05 4.07 6.34
CA ARG A 80 11.55 4.65 5.09
C ARG A 80 10.11 4.22 4.87
N PHE A 81 9.44 4.83 3.90
CA PHE A 81 8.16 4.31 3.42
C PHE A 81 8.31 2.89 2.88
N GLY A 82 7.25 2.10 3.00
CA GLY A 82 7.13 0.81 2.31
C GLY A 82 7.07 0.99 0.79
N ASP A 83 7.41 -0.03 0.06
CA ASP A 83 7.29 -0.14 -1.39
C ASP A 83 6.78 -1.55 -1.72
N PRO A 84 5.50 -1.72 -2.13
CA PRO A 84 4.65 -0.74 -2.84
C PRO A 84 3.64 0.05 -1.97
N GLU A 85 3.76 0.10 -0.65
CA GLU A 85 2.76 0.75 0.23
C GLU A 85 2.74 2.27 0.07
N ALA A 86 3.89 2.93 -0.16
CA ALA A 86 3.95 4.37 -0.35
C ALA A 86 3.06 4.84 -1.50
N GLN A 87 3.02 4.08 -2.59
CA GLN A 87 2.27 4.41 -3.79
C GLN A 87 0.75 4.43 -3.57
N VAL A 88 0.27 3.70 -2.56
CA VAL A 88 -1.16 3.69 -2.20
C VAL A 88 -1.47 4.62 -1.02
N VAL A 89 -0.52 4.83 -0.09
CA VAL A 89 -0.74 5.63 1.13
C VAL A 89 -0.54 7.13 0.88
N ILE A 90 0.57 7.52 0.21
CA ILE A 90 0.91 8.94 0.03
C ILE A 90 -0.19 9.70 -0.74
N PRO A 91 -0.77 9.17 -1.83
CA PRO A 91 -1.84 9.87 -2.55
C PRO A 91 -3.14 10.01 -1.77
N MET A 92 -3.29 9.35 -0.61
CA MET A 92 -4.44 9.55 0.28
C MET A 92 -4.27 10.75 1.21
N ILE A 93 -3.05 11.25 1.40
CA ILE A 93 -2.80 12.38 2.31
C ILE A 93 -3.43 13.63 1.71
N ALA A 94 -4.37 14.24 2.44
CA ALA A 94 -5.07 15.44 2.02
C ALA A 94 -4.34 16.73 2.45
N ASP A 95 -3.45 16.63 3.44
CA ASP A 95 -2.63 17.76 3.89
C ASP A 95 -1.47 18.01 2.91
N ASP A 96 -0.95 19.24 2.94
CA ASP A 96 0.35 19.51 2.33
C ASP A 96 1.46 18.79 3.12
N LEU A 97 2.03 17.78 2.48
CA LEU A 97 3.03 16.92 3.11
C LEU A 97 4.39 17.61 3.25
N ALA A 98 4.75 18.54 2.37
CA ALA A 98 6.08 19.13 2.35
C ALA A 98 6.43 19.91 3.63
N PRO A 99 5.56 20.76 4.20
CA PRO A 99 5.80 21.39 5.51
C PRO A 99 5.93 20.39 6.65
N ARG A 100 5.18 19.28 6.63
CA ARG A 100 5.26 18.22 7.63
C ARG A 100 6.61 17.50 7.58
N LEU A 101 7.11 17.20 6.39
CA LEU A 101 8.44 16.61 6.20
C LEU A 101 9.55 17.54 6.68
N ALA A 102 9.46 18.83 6.35
CA ALA A 102 10.42 19.83 6.84
C ALA A 102 10.40 19.96 8.37
N ALA A 103 9.21 19.94 8.99
CA ALA A 103 9.06 19.94 10.45
C ALA A 103 9.62 18.67 11.09
N ALA A 104 9.38 17.49 10.50
CA ALA A 104 9.93 16.23 10.96
C ALA A 104 11.47 16.25 10.93
N ALA A 105 12.07 16.66 9.81
CA ALA A 105 13.51 16.76 9.67
C ALA A 105 14.13 17.72 10.69
N ALA A 106 13.46 18.83 10.98
CA ALA A 106 13.88 19.80 11.97
C ALA A 106 13.59 19.40 13.43
N GLY A 107 12.90 18.26 13.67
CA GLY A 107 12.48 17.83 15.01
C GLY A 107 11.41 18.73 15.65
N ARG A 108 10.56 19.34 14.83
CA ARG A 108 9.51 20.30 15.24
C ARG A 108 8.11 19.88 14.82
N LEU A 109 7.84 18.56 14.75
CA LEU A 109 6.48 18.08 14.54
C LEU A 109 5.60 18.49 15.73
N ASP A 110 4.44 19.04 15.44
CA ASP A 110 3.47 19.52 16.42
C ASP A 110 2.56 18.40 16.98
N GLY A 111 2.75 17.17 16.52
CA GLY A 111 1.93 16.01 16.91
C GLY A 111 0.53 15.98 16.31
N ALA A 112 0.13 16.97 15.51
CA ALA A 112 -1.15 16.93 14.84
C ALA A 112 -1.20 15.77 13.81
N PRO A 113 -2.28 14.96 13.81
CA PRO A 113 -2.42 13.86 12.84
C PRO A 113 -2.55 14.38 11.42
N LEU A 114 -2.14 13.56 10.45
CA LEU A 114 -2.42 13.82 9.03
C LEU A 114 -3.89 13.53 8.72
N THR A 115 -4.46 14.33 7.83
CA THR A 115 -5.78 14.11 7.25
C THR A 115 -5.67 13.23 6.01
N PHE A 116 -6.59 12.30 5.84
CA PHE A 116 -6.60 11.38 4.71
C PHE A 116 -7.91 11.44 3.95
N SER A 117 -7.84 11.26 2.63
CA SER A 117 -9.01 11.05 1.78
C SER A 117 -9.77 9.80 2.24
N PRO A 118 -11.12 9.80 2.17
CA PRO A 118 -11.93 8.62 2.49
C PRO A 118 -11.91 7.54 1.41
N GLN A 119 -11.24 7.79 0.28
CA GLN A 119 -11.15 6.84 -0.83
C GLN A 119 -10.37 5.59 -0.44
N ARG A 120 -10.56 4.52 -1.23
CA ARG A 120 -9.77 3.29 -1.20
C ARG A 120 -8.75 3.34 -2.32
N HIS A 121 -7.53 2.88 -2.05
CA HIS A 121 -6.47 2.81 -3.06
C HIS A 121 -5.99 1.36 -3.18
N VAL A 122 -5.84 0.90 -4.42
CA VAL A 122 -5.31 -0.43 -4.74
C VAL A 122 -4.20 -0.26 -5.77
N GLY A 123 -3.00 -0.73 -5.45
CA GLY A 123 -1.82 -0.64 -6.30
C GLY A 123 -1.36 -2.01 -6.77
N VAL A 124 -1.26 -2.19 -8.07
CA VAL A 124 -0.77 -3.42 -8.73
C VAL A 124 0.64 -3.17 -9.25
N VAL A 125 1.58 -4.01 -8.83
CA VAL A 125 2.97 -3.95 -9.30
C VAL A 125 3.09 -4.71 -10.62
N LEU A 126 3.68 -4.06 -11.63
CA LEU A 126 4.09 -4.67 -12.89
C LEU A 126 5.58 -5.01 -12.79
N ALA A 127 5.90 -6.28 -12.88
CA ALA A 127 7.25 -6.81 -12.74
C ALA A 127 7.80 -7.35 -14.05
N SER A 128 9.13 -7.37 -14.17
CA SER A 128 9.84 -8.02 -15.28
C SER A 128 9.71 -9.52 -15.21
N VAL A 129 9.89 -10.18 -16.34
CA VAL A 129 9.94 -11.65 -16.44
C VAL A 129 10.97 -12.22 -15.48
N GLY A 130 10.57 -13.28 -14.76
CA GLY A 130 11.44 -13.99 -13.83
C GLY A 130 11.56 -13.37 -12.43
N TYR A 131 11.03 -12.16 -12.19
CA TYR A 131 11.04 -11.57 -10.85
C TYR A 131 10.44 -12.54 -9.80
N PRO A 132 11.06 -12.71 -8.61
CA PRO A 132 12.12 -11.89 -8.00
C PRO A 132 13.56 -12.20 -8.43
N ALA A 133 13.78 -13.20 -9.29
CA ALA A 133 15.10 -13.44 -9.87
C ALA A 133 15.46 -12.33 -10.89
N PRO A 134 16.76 -12.10 -11.16
CA PRO A 134 17.19 -11.21 -12.23
C PRO A 134 16.63 -11.63 -13.59
N GLY A 135 16.19 -10.67 -14.39
CA GLY A 135 15.69 -10.87 -15.74
C GLY A 135 16.24 -9.85 -16.74
N PRO A 136 15.86 -9.94 -18.02
CA PRO A 136 16.25 -8.99 -19.05
C PRO A 136 15.73 -7.58 -18.72
N MET A 137 16.53 -6.57 -19.05
CA MET A 137 16.24 -5.15 -18.87
C MET A 137 16.34 -4.41 -20.20
N GLY A 138 15.93 -3.14 -20.24
CA GLY A 138 15.98 -2.32 -21.44
C GLY A 138 14.83 -2.61 -22.42
N LEU A 139 13.78 -3.31 -21.96
CA LEU A 139 12.60 -3.62 -22.79
C LEU A 139 11.69 -2.38 -22.85
N PRO A 140 11.24 -1.95 -24.06
CA PRO A 140 10.35 -0.80 -24.22
C PRO A 140 9.02 -0.99 -23.49
N ILE A 141 8.56 0.07 -22.83
CA ILE A 141 7.27 0.10 -22.14
C ILE A 141 6.30 0.93 -22.96
N ALA A 142 5.21 0.31 -23.40
CA ALA A 142 4.13 0.96 -24.13
C ALA A 142 2.95 1.30 -23.23
N GLY A 143 2.12 2.28 -23.65
CA GLY A 143 0.82 2.58 -23.06
C GLY A 143 0.81 3.46 -21.83
N LEU A 144 1.94 3.96 -21.36
CA LEU A 144 2.06 4.82 -20.17
C LEU A 144 1.13 6.04 -20.22
N ASP A 145 1.14 6.77 -21.34
CA ASP A 145 0.28 7.93 -21.55
C ASP A 145 -1.20 7.57 -21.54
N SER A 146 -1.54 6.40 -22.11
CA SER A 146 -2.92 5.93 -22.14
C SER A 146 -3.43 5.54 -20.76
N ALA A 147 -2.59 4.92 -19.93
CA ALA A 147 -2.91 4.62 -18.54
C ALA A 147 -3.02 5.90 -17.70
N GLY A 148 -2.08 6.84 -17.85
CA GLY A 148 -2.04 8.09 -17.10
C GLY A 148 -3.18 9.07 -17.41
N ARG A 149 -3.93 8.86 -18.51
CA ARG A 149 -5.14 9.65 -18.85
C ARG A 149 -6.44 9.08 -18.28
N LEU A 150 -6.40 7.90 -17.65
CA LEU A 150 -7.59 7.35 -17.03
C LEU A 150 -7.90 8.09 -15.73
N ASP A 151 -9.16 8.44 -15.53
CA ASP A 151 -9.62 9.07 -14.30
C ASP A 151 -9.39 8.13 -13.09
N ASP A 152 -8.88 8.71 -12.00
CA ASP A 152 -8.60 8.00 -10.76
C ASP A 152 -7.60 6.83 -10.91
N VAL A 153 -6.69 6.92 -11.88
CA VAL A 153 -5.56 6.02 -12.06
C VAL A 153 -4.26 6.82 -11.93
N LEU A 154 -3.32 6.30 -11.14
CA LEU A 154 -1.97 6.85 -11.02
C LEU A 154 -0.97 5.78 -11.47
N VAL A 155 0.08 6.19 -12.19
CA VAL A 155 1.16 5.31 -12.62
C VAL A 155 2.47 5.80 -11.98
N PHE A 156 3.07 4.98 -11.14
CA PHE A 156 4.33 5.27 -10.48
C PHE A 156 5.46 4.48 -11.13
N HIS A 157 6.52 5.17 -11.49
CA HIS A 157 7.76 4.58 -11.98
C HIS A 157 8.58 4.04 -10.81
N ALA A 158 9.09 2.81 -10.95
CA ALA A 158 10.05 2.17 -10.06
C ALA A 158 11.31 1.82 -10.87
N GLY A 159 11.43 0.58 -11.33
CA GLY A 159 12.54 0.12 -12.14
C GLY A 159 12.40 0.49 -13.61
N THR A 160 12.43 1.76 -13.92
CA THR A 160 12.38 2.29 -15.29
C THR A 160 13.56 3.19 -15.60
N ALA A 161 13.98 3.28 -16.86
CA ALA A 161 14.98 4.20 -17.36
C ALA A 161 14.51 4.86 -18.67
N ARG A 162 15.16 5.98 -19.04
CA ARG A 162 14.98 6.58 -20.37
C ARG A 162 16.07 6.09 -21.30
N ARG A 163 15.68 5.70 -22.52
CA ARG A 163 16.56 5.39 -23.64
C ARG A 163 16.11 6.22 -24.84
N GLY A 164 16.75 7.39 -25.03
CA GLY A 164 16.27 8.41 -25.96
C GLY A 164 14.90 8.92 -25.56
N THR A 165 13.92 8.77 -26.43
CA THR A 165 12.51 9.14 -26.17
C THR A 165 11.69 8.05 -25.50
N GLU A 166 12.20 6.82 -25.44
CA GLU A 166 11.50 5.67 -24.89
C GLU A 166 11.72 5.52 -23.40
N VAL A 167 10.72 5.02 -22.69
CA VAL A 167 10.83 4.49 -21.33
C VAL A 167 11.00 2.97 -21.43
N VAL A 168 12.00 2.43 -20.71
CA VAL A 168 12.35 1.02 -20.73
C VAL A 168 12.43 0.43 -19.32
N THR A 169 12.33 -0.90 -19.21
CA THR A 169 12.52 -1.62 -17.96
C THR A 169 13.98 -1.52 -17.48
N ALA A 170 14.19 -1.35 -16.17
CA ALA A 170 15.53 -1.20 -15.57
C ALA A 170 15.71 -1.95 -14.24
N ALA A 171 14.65 -2.60 -13.72
CA ALA A 171 14.73 -3.44 -12.53
C ALA A 171 13.59 -4.47 -12.50
N GLY A 172 13.57 -5.32 -11.46
CA GLY A 172 12.58 -6.38 -11.30
C GLY A 172 11.16 -5.87 -11.15
N ARG A 173 10.88 -4.92 -10.21
CA ARG A 173 9.60 -4.20 -10.15
C ARG A 173 9.70 -2.95 -10.99
N VAL A 174 8.87 -2.83 -12.01
CA VAL A 174 8.98 -1.83 -13.08
C VAL A 174 8.09 -0.63 -12.82
N LEU A 175 6.80 -0.88 -12.56
CA LEU A 175 5.77 0.15 -12.35
C LEU A 175 4.83 -0.29 -11.23
N THR A 176 4.16 0.67 -10.61
CA THR A 176 2.97 0.42 -9.79
C THR A 176 1.80 1.22 -10.36
N VAL A 177 0.71 0.54 -10.71
CA VAL A 177 -0.53 1.17 -11.18
C VAL A 177 -1.52 1.20 -10.05
N VAL A 178 -1.93 2.40 -9.63
CA VAL A 178 -2.84 2.61 -8.52
C VAL A 178 -4.19 3.08 -9.03
N GLY A 179 -5.25 2.36 -8.65
CA GLY A 179 -6.62 2.80 -8.82
C GLY A 179 -7.17 3.37 -7.51
N ARG A 180 -7.93 4.45 -7.60
CA ARG A 180 -8.62 5.10 -6.48
C ARG A 180 -10.12 4.93 -6.62
N GLY A 181 -10.86 4.78 -5.52
CA GLY A 181 -12.31 4.63 -5.58
C GLY A 181 -12.99 4.84 -4.23
N ALA A 182 -14.30 5.07 -4.26
CA ALA A 182 -15.11 5.12 -3.04
C ALA A 182 -15.19 3.75 -2.36
N THR A 183 -15.10 2.68 -3.14
CA THR A 183 -15.09 1.28 -2.70
C THR A 183 -13.83 0.56 -3.17
N TYR A 184 -13.54 -0.60 -2.59
CA TYR A 184 -12.44 -1.44 -3.08
C TYR A 184 -12.73 -2.00 -4.48
N GLU A 185 -13.98 -2.33 -4.80
CA GLU A 185 -14.39 -2.75 -6.15
C GLU A 185 -14.01 -1.71 -7.19
N ASP A 186 -14.31 -0.43 -6.92
CA ASP A 186 -13.98 0.66 -7.84
C ASP A 186 -12.47 0.84 -7.97
N ALA A 187 -11.74 0.82 -6.85
CA ALA A 187 -10.29 0.96 -6.84
C ALA A 187 -9.60 -0.18 -7.60
N ILE A 188 -10.01 -1.44 -7.37
CA ILE A 188 -9.52 -2.62 -8.09
C ILE A 188 -9.80 -2.49 -9.59
N ARG A 189 -11.03 -2.22 -9.97
CA ARG A 189 -11.44 -2.08 -11.36
C ARG A 189 -10.61 -1.03 -12.09
N ARG A 190 -10.36 0.13 -11.47
CA ARG A 190 -9.56 1.21 -12.04
C ARG A 190 -8.08 0.85 -12.12
N ALA A 191 -7.50 0.22 -11.10
CA ALA A 191 -6.11 -0.25 -11.13
C ALA A 191 -5.89 -1.20 -12.33
N TYR A 192 -6.74 -2.22 -12.47
CA TYR A 192 -6.61 -3.17 -13.58
C TYR A 192 -6.98 -2.59 -14.94
N ALA A 193 -7.86 -1.59 -15.01
CA ALA A 193 -8.08 -0.82 -16.24
C ALA A 193 -6.82 -0.07 -16.69
N GLY A 194 -6.05 0.46 -15.74
CA GLY A 194 -4.74 1.06 -16.01
C GLY A 194 -3.69 0.03 -16.42
N VAL A 195 -3.62 -1.10 -15.72
CA VAL A 195 -2.72 -2.23 -16.05
C VAL A 195 -2.95 -2.70 -17.49
N ALA A 196 -4.21 -2.84 -17.91
CA ALA A 196 -4.58 -3.28 -19.25
C ALA A 196 -4.13 -2.33 -20.40
N LYS A 197 -3.73 -1.08 -20.09
CA LYS A 197 -3.18 -0.14 -21.06
C LYS A 197 -1.67 -0.28 -21.25
N ILE A 198 -0.96 -0.86 -20.29
CA ILE A 198 0.49 -0.93 -20.25
C ILE A 198 0.95 -2.30 -20.75
N SER A 199 2.05 -2.32 -21.50
CA SER A 199 2.68 -3.57 -21.93
C SER A 199 4.19 -3.42 -22.09
N PHE A 200 4.91 -4.46 -21.75
CA PHE A 200 6.30 -4.70 -22.11
C PHE A 200 6.52 -6.22 -22.16
N ASP A 201 7.54 -6.65 -22.87
CA ASP A 201 7.80 -8.08 -23.07
C ASP A 201 8.07 -8.79 -21.73
N GLY A 202 7.41 -9.93 -21.52
CA GLY A 202 7.49 -10.69 -20.28
C GLY A 202 6.91 -10.01 -19.06
N MET A 203 6.02 -9.02 -19.21
CA MET A 203 5.32 -8.37 -18.10
C MET A 203 4.58 -9.37 -17.25
N HIS A 204 4.82 -9.32 -15.94
CA HIS A 204 4.15 -10.14 -14.93
C HIS A 204 3.50 -9.27 -13.86
N TYR A 205 2.30 -9.62 -13.45
CA TYR A 205 1.58 -9.03 -12.31
C TYR A 205 0.58 -10.02 -11.73
N ARG A 206 0.12 -9.77 -10.52
CA ARG A 206 -0.94 -10.56 -9.88
C ARG A 206 -2.32 -10.03 -10.27
N ASN A 207 -3.30 -10.94 -10.42
CA ASN A 207 -4.68 -10.61 -10.77
C ASN A 207 -5.60 -10.50 -9.55
N ASP A 208 -5.12 -10.81 -8.35
CA ASP A 208 -5.90 -10.90 -7.11
C ASP A 208 -5.59 -9.78 -6.10
N ILE A 209 -4.84 -8.73 -6.50
CA ILE A 209 -4.53 -7.61 -5.62
C ILE A 209 -5.82 -6.88 -5.20
N GLY A 210 -6.00 -6.75 -3.88
CA GLY A 210 -7.18 -6.13 -3.29
C GLY A 210 -8.36 -7.06 -3.01
N GLN A 211 -8.36 -8.31 -3.50
CA GLN A 211 -9.46 -9.25 -3.27
C GLN A 211 -9.69 -9.53 -1.78
N LYS A 212 -8.62 -9.61 -0.99
CA LYS A 212 -8.71 -9.76 0.47
C LYS A 212 -9.46 -8.62 1.16
N ALA A 213 -9.39 -7.40 0.60
CA ALA A 213 -10.16 -6.27 1.12
C ALA A 213 -11.68 -6.48 0.90
N LEU A 214 -12.07 -6.97 -0.27
CA LEU A 214 -13.48 -7.27 -0.59
C LEU A 214 -14.05 -8.37 0.30
N GLU A 215 -13.28 -9.40 0.58
CA GLU A 215 -13.68 -10.50 1.46
C GLU A 215 -13.92 -9.99 2.88
N SER A 216 -12.98 -9.20 3.41
CA SER A 216 -13.08 -8.63 4.75
C SER A 216 -14.26 -7.66 4.89
N ASP A 217 -14.52 -6.82 3.89
CA ASP A 217 -15.67 -5.89 3.91
C ASP A 217 -17.00 -6.65 3.88
N LYS A 218 -17.09 -7.73 3.10
CA LYS A 218 -18.28 -8.59 3.07
C LYS A 218 -18.53 -9.29 4.41
N GLU A 219 -17.47 -9.73 5.09
CA GLU A 219 -17.58 -10.34 6.42
C GLU A 219 -18.02 -9.34 7.49
N LYS A 220 -17.45 -8.11 7.48
CA LYS A 220 -17.89 -7.03 8.37
C LYS A 220 -19.37 -6.70 8.17
N GLY A 221 -19.81 -6.50 6.93
CA GLY A 221 -21.21 -6.23 6.63
C GLY A 221 -22.18 -7.35 7.04
N LYS A 222 -21.73 -8.61 7.05
CA LYS A 222 -22.52 -9.75 7.58
C LYS A 222 -22.62 -9.69 9.10
N ARG A 223 -21.53 -9.37 9.81
CA ARG A 223 -21.51 -9.27 11.27
C ARG A 223 -22.38 -8.11 11.78
N GLU A 224 -22.31 -6.94 11.14
CA GLU A 224 -23.15 -5.79 11.49
C GLU A 224 -24.63 -6.05 11.30
N LYS A 225 -25.01 -6.74 10.21
CA LYS A 225 -26.40 -7.17 9.99
C LYS A 225 -26.86 -8.20 11.01
N ALA A 226 -25.99 -9.08 11.48
CA ALA A 226 -26.31 -10.08 12.50
C ALA A 226 -26.47 -9.47 13.90
N THR A 227 -25.72 -8.40 14.21
CA THR A 227 -25.81 -7.69 15.50
C THR A 227 -26.91 -6.62 15.54
N GLY A 228 -27.32 -6.08 14.39
CA GLY A 228 -28.36 -5.05 14.25
C GLY A 228 -29.81 -5.53 14.42
N THR A 229 -30.07 -6.80 14.72
CA THR A 229 -31.42 -7.37 14.84
C THR A 229 -31.95 -7.40 16.29
N ILE A 230 -31.42 -6.57 17.19
CA ILE A 230 -31.99 -6.42 18.54
C ILE A 230 -32.33 -4.93 18.76
N SER A 231 -33.44 -4.48 18.17
CA SER A 231 -34.13 -3.28 18.62
C SER A 231 -35.11 -3.70 19.71
N PRO A 232 -35.03 -3.22 20.94
CA PRO A 232 -36.02 -3.51 21.96
C PRO A 232 -37.34 -2.84 21.55
N LYS A 233 -38.40 -3.61 21.35
CA LYS A 233 -39.76 -3.09 21.32
C LYS A 233 -40.04 -2.50 22.70
N THR A 234 -40.14 -1.18 22.75
CA THR A 234 -40.68 -0.45 23.90
C THR A 234 -42.21 -0.72 23.89
N THR A 235 -42.70 -1.38 24.92
CA THR A 235 -44.08 -1.34 25.37
C THR A 235 -44.32 -0.07 26.16
#